data_4fde617cd302f148c31bf0b14f4d1a52
#
_entry.id   4fde617cd302f148c31bf0b14f4d1a52
#
_cell.length_a   1.000
_cell.length_b   1.000
_cell.length_c   1.000
_cell.angle_alpha   90.00
_cell.angle_beta   90.00
_cell.angle_gamma   90.00
#
_symmetry.space_group_name_H-M   'P 1'
#
loop_
_entity.id
_entity.type
_entity.pdbx_description
1 polymer ?
#
loop_
_entity_poly.entity_id
_entity_poly.type
_entity_poly.pdbx_seq_one_letter_code
_entity_poly.pdbx_strand_id
1 'polypeptide(L)'
;VDSGMAGKAIPELQQAVRANPKDSETLGALGQAYSQKGDRANAVANLEKALALDPHSSNNDKWNSLLKVNRYWLAIQQGDAALKANNPDRAERLFQQARNVDNTDSYAVLGLGDVAMARKDYPAAERYYQQTLRMDSSNTNAVRGLANIYRQQSPEKAEAFIASLSASQRRSIDDIERSLQNDRLAQQAEALEKQGKWVQAAALQRQRLALAPGSVWITYRLSQDLWQAGQRSQADTLMRNLAQQKPNDPEQVYAYGLYLSGHDQDRAALAHINSLPRAQWSSNIQELVNRLQSDQVLETANRLRESGKEAEAEAMLRQQPPSTRIDLTLADWAQQRRDYTAARAAYQNVLTREPTNADAILGLTEVDIAAGDKAAARSQLAKLPAT
;
A
#
# COMPACT_ATOMS: atom_id res chain seq x y z
N VAL A 1 -9.46 14.77 -40.42
CA VAL A 1 -8.19 15.35 -40.80
C VAL A 1 -7.15 14.88 -39.79
N ASP A 2 -6.07 14.29 -40.31
CA ASP A 2 -4.97 13.76 -39.52
C ASP A 2 -4.33 14.88 -38.69
N SER A 3 -4.03 14.62 -37.42
CA SER A 3 -3.38 15.56 -36.50
C SER A 3 -2.04 16.06 -37.05
N GLY A 4 -1.36 15.30 -37.89
CA GLY A 4 -0.13 15.67 -38.60
C GLY A 4 -0.32 16.81 -39.60
N MET A 5 -1.44 16.83 -40.30
CA MET A 5 -1.79 17.92 -41.22
C MET A 5 -2.14 19.21 -40.50
N ALA A 6 -2.84 19.11 -39.38
CA ALA A 6 -3.13 20.27 -38.53
C ALA A 6 -1.84 20.90 -37.99
N GLY A 7 -0.89 20.09 -37.55
CA GLY A 7 0.41 20.57 -37.09
C GLY A 7 1.22 21.30 -38.17
N LYS A 8 1.09 20.96 -39.43
CA LYS A 8 1.74 21.65 -40.56
C LYS A 8 1.00 22.94 -40.91
N ALA A 9 -0.30 23.02 -40.78
CA ALA A 9 -1.09 24.19 -41.10
C ALA A 9 -0.94 25.33 -40.06
N ILE A 10 -0.67 25.00 -38.82
CA ILE A 10 -0.62 25.99 -37.72
C ILE A 10 0.42 27.09 -37.96
N PRO A 11 1.69 26.83 -38.34
CA PRO A 11 2.65 27.89 -38.57
C PRO A 11 2.23 28.86 -39.67
N GLU A 12 1.67 28.37 -40.78
CA GLU A 12 1.17 29.18 -41.87
C GLU A 12 -0.02 30.05 -41.45
N LEU A 13 -0.96 29.48 -40.70
CA LEU A 13 -2.11 30.22 -40.18
C LEU A 13 -1.70 31.27 -39.14
N GLN A 14 -0.71 30.97 -38.30
CA GLN A 14 -0.14 31.96 -37.36
C GLN A 14 0.47 33.16 -38.10
N GLN A 15 1.17 32.93 -39.21
CA GLN A 15 1.69 34.01 -40.03
C GLN A 15 0.57 34.84 -40.66
N ALA A 16 -0.46 34.19 -41.16
CA ALA A 16 -1.63 34.87 -41.75
C ALA A 16 -2.35 35.76 -40.70
N VAL A 17 -2.48 35.27 -39.45
CA VAL A 17 -3.05 36.04 -38.34
C VAL A 17 -2.18 37.26 -38.00
N ARG A 18 -0.87 37.09 -37.99
CA ARG A 18 0.06 38.23 -37.79
C ARG A 18 -0.06 39.28 -38.86
N ALA A 19 -0.23 38.86 -40.12
CA ALA A 19 -0.42 39.78 -41.27
C ALA A 19 -1.76 40.50 -41.21
N ASN A 20 -2.83 39.81 -40.74
CA ASN A 20 -4.16 40.41 -40.61
C ASN A 20 -4.86 39.89 -39.31
N PRO A 21 -4.61 40.52 -38.15
CA PRO A 21 -5.13 40.09 -36.86
C PRO A 21 -6.67 40.16 -36.72
N LYS A 22 -7.33 40.85 -37.63
CA LYS A 22 -8.80 41.06 -37.60
C LYS A 22 -9.53 40.18 -38.60
N ASP A 23 -8.87 39.27 -39.28
CA ASP A 23 -9.50 38.33 -40.17
C ASP A 23 -10.11 37.15 -39.41
N SER A 24 -11.42 37.13 -39.22
CA SER A 24 -12.12 36.12 -38.49
C SER A 24 -11.98 34.71 -39.13
N GLU A 25 -11.97 34.63 -40.46
CA GLU A 25 -11.83 33.36 -41.18
C GLU A 25 -10.46 32.68 -40.86
N THR A 26 -9.38 33.44 -40.83
CA THR A 26 -8.06 32.92 -40.50
C THR A 26 -7.98 32.49 -39.05
N LEU A 27 -8.55 33.30 -38.12
CA LEU A 27 -8.61 32.94 -36.70
C LEU A 27 -9.45 31.69 -36.46
N GLY A 28 -10.59 31.55 -37.14
CA GLY A 28 -11.43 30.37 -37.06
C GLY A 28 -10.74 29.13 -37.59
N ALA A 29 -10.02 29.27 -38.71
CA ALA A 29 -9.21 28.19 -39.28
C ALA A 29 -8.09 27.76 -38.34
N LEU A 30 -7.39 28.73 -37.71
CA LEU A 30 -6.37 28.44 -36.72
C LEU A 30 -6.92 27.75 -35.48
N GLY A 31 -8.06 28.19 -34.99
CA GLY A 31 -8.75 27.54 -33.86
C GLY A 31 -9.16 26.10 -34.21
N GLN A 32 -9.62 25.85 -35.42
CA GLN A 32 -9.96 24.50 -35.88
C GLN A 32 -8.69 23.63 -35.96
N ALA A 33 -7.58 24.16 -36.45
CA ALA A 33 -6.32 23.43 -36.54
C ALA A 33 -5.80 23.03 -35.15
N TYR A 34 -5.86 23.97 -34.18
CA TYR A 34 -5.50 23.66 -32.80
C TYR A 34 -6.43 22.59 -32.19
N SER A 35 -7.73 22.66 -32.49
CA SER A 35 -8.69 21.63 -32.05
C SER A 35 -8.32 20.25 -32.56
N GLN A 36 -7.97 20.15 -33.84
CA GLN A 36 -7.56 18.89 -34.45
C GLN A 36 -6.23 18.35 -33.89
N LYS A 37 -5.34 19.25 -33.49
CA LYS A 37 -4.10 18.86 -32.84
C LYS A 37 -4.28 18.46 -31.36
N GLY A 38 -5.42 18.80 -30.77
CA GLY A 38 -5.70 18.57 -29.37
C GLY A 38 -5.23 19.67 -28.43
N ASP A 39 -4.80 20.81 -28.99
CA ASP A 39 -4.43 22.00 -28.19
C ASP A 39 -5.70 22.81 -27.86
N ARG A 40 -6.37 22.40 -26.78
CA ARG A 40 -7.68 22.93 -26.39
C ARG A 40 -7.63 24.42 -26.03
N ALA A 41 -6.60 24.85 -25.30
CA ALA A 41 -6.47 26.22 -24.85
C ALA A 41 -6.34 27.20 -26.01
N ASN A 42 -5.47 26.90 -26.99
CA ASN A 42 -5.29 27.74 -28.17
C ASN A 42 -6.50 27.67 -29.11
N ALA A 43 -7.16 26.50 -29.20
CA ALA A 43 -8.41 26.38 -29.95
C ALA A 43 -9.48 27.31 -29.39
N VAL A 44 -9.72 27.29 -28.08
CA VAL A 44 -10.69 28.18 -27.42
C VAL A 44 -10.35 29.64 -27.66
N ALA A 45 -9.10 30.04 -27.45
CA ALA A 45 -8.69 31.44 -27.59
C ALA A 45 -8.94 31.98 -29.01
N ASN A 46 -8.55 31.22 -30.03
CA ASN A 46 -8.71 31.64 -31.43
C ASN A 46 -10.15 31.61 -31.92
N LEU A 47 -10.93 30.60 -31.51
CA LEU A 47 -12.36 30.51 -31.84
C LEU A 47 -13.16 31.65 -31.17
N GLU A 48 -12.87 32.00 -29.93
CA GLU A 48 -13.49 33.14 -29.25
C GLU A 48 -13.22 34.47 -29.99
N LYS A 49 -11.98 34.70 -30.41
CA LYS A 49 -11.61 35.88 -31.20
C LYS A 49 -12.34 35.92 -32.53
N ALA A 50 -12.41 34.79 -33.23
CA ALA A 50 -13.12 34.70 -34.52
C ALA A 50 -14.59 35.08 -34.38
N LEU A 51 -15.27 34.51 -33.39
CA LEU A 51 -16.67 34.79 -33.10
C LEU A 51 -16.94 36.24 -32.70
N ALA A 52 -16.01 36.81 -31.91
CA ALA A 52 -16.11 38.20 -31.46
C ALA A 52 -15.95 39.20 -32.61
N LEU A 53 -15.05 38.87 -33.57
CA LEU A 53 -14.78 39.74 -34.71
C LEU A 53 -15.89 39.72 -35.77
N ASP A 54 -16.55 38.60 -35.95
CA ASP A 54 -17.65 38.45 -36.93
C ASP A 54 -18.77 37.62 -36.34
N PRO A 55 -19.70 38.24 -35.59
CA PRO A 55 -20.85 37.51 -35.00
C PRO A 55 -21.85 36.99 -36.03
N HIS A 56 -21.78 37.41 -37.27
CA HIS A 56 -22.69 37.06 -38.33
C HIS A 56 -22.04 36.23 -39.43
N SER A 57 -20.87 35.64 -39.21
CA SER A 57 -20.19 34.76 -40.15
C SER A 57 -21.03 33.52 -40.46
N SER A 58 -20.97 33.06 -41.68
CA SER A 58 -21.55 31.79 -42.10
C SER A 58 -20.92 30.57 -41.39
N ASN A 59 -19.74 30.75 -40.80
CA ASN A 59 -19.04 29.71 -40.03
C ASN A 59 -19.40 29.68 -38.54
N ASN A 60 -20.28 30.56 -38.05
CA ASN A 60 -20.56 30.69 -36.61
C ASN A 60 -21.08 29.40 -36.00
N ASP A 61 -21.95 28.66 -36.65
CA ASP A 61 -22.45 27.39 -36.13
C ASP A 61 -21.32 26.38 -35.91
N LYS A 62 -20.42 26.28 -36.90
CA LYS A 62 -19.24 25.42 -36.84
C LYS A 62 -18.30 25.85 -35.74
N TRP A 63 -17.99 27.15 -35.62
CA TRP A 63 -17.08 27.69 -34.61
C TRP A 63 -17.65 27.57 -33.22
N ASN A 64 -18.96 27.81 -33.04
CA ASN A 64 -19.65 27.63 -31.75
C ASN A 64 -19.61 26.17 -31.30
N SER A 65 -19.85 25.22 -32.23
CA SER A 65 -19.80 23.80 -31.95
C SER A 65 -18.39 23.36 -31.52
N LEU A 66 -17.36 23.80 -32.25
CA LEU A 66 -15.95 23.53 -31.88
C LEU A 66 -15.56 24.19 -30.55
N LEU A 67 -16.01 25.42 -30.32
CA LEU A 67 -15.74 26.14 -29.07
C LEU A 67 -16.34 25.40 -27.88
N LYS A 68 -17.59 24.97 -27.99
CA LYS A 68 -18.27 24.18 -26.94
C LYS A 68 -17.50 22.92 -26.59
N VAL A 69 -17.11 22.13 -27.59
CA VAL A 69 -16.34 20.89 -27.40
C VAL A 69 -15.00 21.18 -26.74
N ASN A 70 -14.29 22.19 -27.23
CA ASN A 70 -12.96 22.50 -26.69
C ASN A 70 -13.00 23.11 -25.29
N ARG A 71 -14.00 23.95 -24.98
CA ARG A 71 -14.23 24.44 -23.62
C ARG A 71 -14.49 23.33 -22.64
N TYR A 72 -15.35 22.37 -23.04
CA TYR A 72 -15.66 21.22 -22.21
C TYR A 72 -14.39 20.40 -21.89
N TRP A 73 -13.68 19.98 -22.92
CA TRP A 73 -12.48 19.15 -22.72
C TRP A 73 -11.33 19.90 -22.08
N LEU A 74 -11.21 21.21 -22.32
CA LEU A 74 -10.21 22.02 -21.62
C LEU A 74 -10.49 22.05 -20.12
N ALA A 75 -11.74 22.25 -19.73
CA ALA A 75 -12.13 22.23 -18.33
C ALA A 75 -11.91 20.84 -17.70
N ILE A 76 -12.19 19.76 -18.42
CA ILE A 76 -11.89 18.38 -17.97
C ILE A 76 -10.38 18.20 -17.75
N GLN A 77 -9.56 18.60 -18.72
CA GLN A 77 -8.09 18.47 -18.60
C GLN A 77 -7.54 19.26 -17.42
N GLN A 78 -8.00 20.49 -17.25
CA GLN A 78 -7.59 21.34 -16.13
C GLN A 78 -8.08 20.80 -14.79
N GLY A 79 -9.29 20.24 -14.75
CA GLY A 79 -9.83 19.56 -13.56
C GLY A 79 -8.99 18.35 -13.16
N ASP A 80 -8.63 17.51 -14.12
CA ASP A 80 -7.75 16.36 -13.89
C ASP A 80 -6.38 16.79 -13.38
N ALA A 81 -5.81 17.84 -13.97
CA ALA A 81 -4.53 18.41 -13.53
C ALA A 81 -4.60 18.94 -12.09
N ALA A 82 -5.72 19.60 -11.72
CA ALA A 82 -5.93 20.11 -10.38
C ALA A 82 -6.03 18.97 -9.36
N LEU A 83 -6.68 17.85 -9.71
CA LEU A 83 -6.70 16.64 -8.84
C LEU A 83 -5.31 16.07 -8.64
N LYS A 84 -4.52 15.96 -9.71
CA LYS A 84 -3.14 15.47 -9.62
C LYS A 84 -2.25 16.39 -8.78
N ALA A 85 -2.54 17.71 -8.79
CA ALA A 85 -1.86 18.69 -7.97
C ALA A 85 -2.41 18.76 -6.53
N ASN A 86 -3.28 17.84 -6.15
CA ASN A 86 -3.93 17.78 -4.84
C ASN A 86 -4.70 19.05 -4.50
N ASN A 87 -5.40 19.61 -5.49
CA ASN A 87 -6.26 20.77 -5.34
C ASN A 87 -7.71 20.45 -5.70
N PRO A 88 -8.46 19.76 -4.82
CA PRO A 88 -9.83 19.33 -5.11
C PRO A 88 -10.81 20.49 -5.28
N ASP A 89 -10.60 21.62 -4.61
CA ASP A 89 -11.49 22.78 -4.73
C ASP A 89 -11.43 23.38 -6.13
N ARG A 90 -10.24 23.55 -6.68
CA ARG A 90 -10.05 23.99 -8.06
C ARG A 90 -10.62 22.97 -9.05
N ALA A 91 -10.37 21.68 -8.81
CA ALA A 91 -10.90 20.60 -9.66
C ALA A 91 -12.42 20.63 -9.69
N GLU A 92 -13.08 20.78 -8.55
CA GLU A 92 -14.53 20.88 -8.47
C GLU A 92 -15.08 22.02 -9.33
N ARG A 93 -14.50 23.21 -9.20
CA ARG A 93 -14.92 24.38 -10.01
C ARG A 93 -14.79 24.10 -11.50
N LEU A 94 -13.70 23.47 -11.91
CA LEU A 94 -13.43 23.15 -13.31
C LEU A 94 -14.38 22.08 -13.85
N PHE A 95 -14.68 21.05 -13.10
CA PHE A 95 -15.65 20.02 -13.50
C PHE A 95 -17.08 20.57 -13.50
N GLN A 96 -17.45 21.46 -12.60
CA GLN A 96 -18.73 22.17 -12.65
C GLN A 96 -18.82 23.06 -13.88
N GLN A 97 -17.76 23.76 -14.22
CA GLN A 97 -17.66 24.55 -15.44
C GLN A 97 -17.86 23.68 -16.68
N ALA A 98 -17.21 22.53 -16.75
CA ALA A 98 -17.39 21.57 -17.84
C ALA A 98 -18.85 21.12 -17.93
N ARG A 99 -19.45 20.78 -16.81
CA ARG A 99 -20.86 20.36 -16.75
C ARG A 99 -21.83 21.43 -17.22
N ASN A 100 -21.52 22.71 -16.92
CA ASN A 100 -22.32 23.84 -17.42
C ASN A 100 -22.18 24.02 -18.93
N VAL A 101 -21.03 23.68 -19.51
CA VAL A 101 -20.81 23.72 -20.96
C VAL A 101 -21.58 22.60 -21.64
N ASP A 102 -21.48 21.38 -21.14
CA ASP A 102 -22.17 20.20 -21.67
C ASP A 102 -22.58 19.26 -20.53
N ASN A 103 -23.88 19.25 -20.24
CA ASN A 103 -24.45 18.40 -19.19
C ASN A 103 -24.84 16.99 -19.68
N THR A 104 -24.58 16.67 -20.95
CA THR A 104 -24.92 15.38 -21.55
C THR A 104 -23.76 14.40 -21.52
N ASP A 105 -22.54 14.86 -21.24
CA ASP A 105 -21.35 14.04 -21.19
C ASP A 105 -21.03 13.59 -19.77
N SER A 106 -20.63 12.34 -19.62
CA SER A 106 -20.42 11.72 -18.32
C SER A 106 -19.10 12.08 -17.64
N TYR A 107 -18.10 12.59 -18.37
CA TYR A 107 -16.76 12.81 -17.82
C TYR A 107 -16.71 13.90 -16.75
N ALA A 108 -17.54 14.94 -16.88
CA ALA A 108 -17.62 15.98 -15.84
C ALA A 108 -18.19 15.42 -14.54
N VAL A 109 -19.22 14.58 -14.64
CA VAL A 109 -19.83 13.93 -13.47
C VAL A 109 -18.85 12.95 -12.81
N LEU A 110 -18.13 12.18 -13.64
CA LEU A 110 -17.07 11.31 -13.17
C LEU A 110 -16.00 12.10 -12.39
N GLY A 111 -15.57 13.25 -12.93
CA GLY A 111 -14.63 14.12 -12.28
C GLY A 111 -15.10 14.62 -10.92
N LEU A 112 -16.38 14.97 -10.78
CA LEU A 112 -16.97 15.35 -9.49
C LEU A 112 -16.95 14.19 -8.49
N GLY A 113 -17.15 12.97 -8.98
CA GLY A 113 -16.98 11.76 -8.16
C GLY A 113 -15.55 11.60 -7.68
N ASP A 114 -14.58 11.82 -8.55
CA ASP A 114 -13.15 11.76 -8.19
C ASP A 114 -12.76 12.85 -7.18
N VAL A 115 -13.34 14.04 -7.29
CA VAL A 115 -13.17 15.11 -6.29
C VAL A 115 -13.69 14.66 -4.93
N ALA A 116 -14.89 14.08 -4.89
CA ALA A 116 -15.48 13.58 -3.65
C ALA A 116 -14.62 12.46 -3.03
N MET A 117 -14.05 11.57 -3.87
CA MET A 117 -13.11 10.55 -3.39
C MET A 117 -11.85 11.16 -2.78
N ALA A 118 -11.29 12.18 -3.42
CA ALA A 118 -10.11 12.89 -2.90
C ALA A 118 -10.39 13.53 -1.53
N ARG A 119 -11.62 13.97 -1.30
CA ARG A 119 -12.08 14.53 -0.03
C ARG A 119 -12.55 13.47 0.97
N LYS A 120 -12.56 12.21 0.58
CA LYS A 120 -13.10 11.08 1.37
C LYS A 120 -14.59 11.24 1.67
N ASP A 121 -15.31 11.98 0.83
CA ASP A 121 -16.76 12.10 0.88
C ASP A 121 -17.38 10.96 0.06
N TYR A 122 -17.40 9.78 0.65
CA TYR A 122 -17.84 8.56 -0.04
C TYR A 122 -19.32 8.58 -0.45
N PRO A 123 -20.27 9.12 0.36
CA PRO A 123 -21.65 9.23 -0.09
C PRO A 123 -21.81 10.09 -1.35
N ALA A 124 -21.09 11.21 -1.43
CA ALA A 124 -21.11 12.08 -2.62
C ALA A 124 -20.45 11.37 -3.82
N ALA A 125 -19.31 10.73 -3.60
CA ALA A 125 -18.63 9.97 -4.66
C ALA A 125 -19.53 8.88 -5.23
N GLU A 126 -20.22 8.13 -4.37
CA GLU A 126 -21.14 7.09 -4.78
C GLU A 126 -22.27 7.65 -5.68
N ARG A 127 -22.86 8.78 -5.29
CA ARG A 127 -23.92 9.41 -6.11
C ARG A 127 -23.42 9.82 -7.49
N TYR A 128 -22.25 10.44 -7.56
CA TYR A 128 -21.66 10.88 -8.82
C TYR A 128 -21.27 9.71 -9.72
N TYR A 129 -20.67 8.66 -9.16
CA TYR A 129 -20.32 7.48 -9.96
C TYR A 129 -21.55 6.72 -10.44
N GLN A 130 -22.60 6.62 -9.62
CA GLN A 130 -23.88 6.04 -10.05
C GLN A 130 -24.49 6.85 -11.18
N GLN A 131 -24.47 8.17 -11.09
CA GLN A 131 -24.94 9.05 -12.16
C GLN A 131 -24.11 8.87 -13.43
N THR A 132 -22.80 8.77 -13.30
CA THR A 132 -21.91 8.50 -14.43
C THR A 132 -22.31 7.22 -15.16
N LEU A 133 -22.59 6.15 -14.44
CA LEU A 133 -23.02 4.87 -15.04
C LEU A 133 -24.40 4.94 -15.68
N ARG A 134 -25.32 5.76 -15.16
CA ARG A 134 -26.59 6.00 -15.81
C ARG A 134 -26.43 6.72 -17.15
N MET A 135 -25.44 7.61 -17.25
CA MET A 135 -25.13 8.34 -18.49
C MET A 135 -24.30 7.51 -19.46
N ASP A 136 -23.35 6.73 -18.94
CA ASP A 136 -22.47 5.84 -19.72
C ASP A 136 -22.18 4.58 -18.92
N SER A 137 -22.91 3.50 -19.19
CA SER A 137 -22.77 2.23 -18.49
C SER A 137 -21.43 1.54 -18.73
N SER A 138 -20.68 1.96 -19.76
CA SER A 138 -19.36 1.40 -20.09
C SER A 138 -18.19 2.09 -19.37
N ASN A 139 -18.47 3.12 -18.57
CA ASN A 139 -17.43 3.88 -17.90
C ASN A 139 -16.75 3.04 -16.81
N THR A 140 -15.56 2.53 -17.13
CA THR A 140 -14.78 1.65 -16.25
C THR A 140 -14.37 2.33 -14.95
N ASN A 141 -14.02 3.62 -15.01
CA ASN A 141 -13.57 4.35 -13.82
C ASN A 141 -14.70 4.50 -12.79
N ALA A 142 -15.94 4.68 -13.24
CA ALA A 142 -17.09 4.74 -12.35
C ALA A 142 -17.40 3.37 -11.72
N VAL A 143 -17.31 2.30 -12.51
CA VAL A 143 -17.46 0.92 -11.99
C VAL A 143 -16.42 0.65 -10.93
N ARG A 144 -15.16 0.96 -11.22
CA ARG A 144 -14.04 0.77 -10.30
C ARG A 144 -14.18 1.61 -9.03
N GLY A 145 -14.58 2.86 -9.18
CA GLY A 145 -14.82 3.76 -8.04
C GLY A 145 -15.88 3.23 -7.10
N LEU A 146 -17.01 2.77 -7.64
CA LEU A 146 -18.09 2.17 -6.85
C LEU A 146 -17.65 0.88 -6.16
N ALA A 147 -16.95 0.01 -6.88
CA ALA A 147 -16.44 -1.24 -6.31
C ALA A 147 -15.52 -0.97 -5.11
N ASN A 148 -14.65 0.01 -5.22
CA ASN A 148 -13.73 0.40 -4.13
C ASN A 148 -14.47 1.01 -2.94
N ILE A 149 -15.49 1.84 -3.18
CA ILE A 149 -16.32 2.41 -2.12
C ILE A 149 -17.05 1.29 -1.36
N TYR A 150 -17.70 0.38 -2.07
CA TYR A 150 -18.44 -0.71 -1.44
C TYR A 150 -17.52 -1.67 -0.70
N ARG A 151 -16.33 -1.94 -1.27
CA ARG A 151 -15.31 -2.78 -0.61
C ARG A 151 -14.88 -2.23 0.75
N GLN A 152 -14.76 -0.91 0.88
CA GLN A 152 -14.43 -0.26 2.16
C GLN A 152 -15.57 -0.39 3.17
N GLN A 153 -16.82 -0.45 2.71
CA GLN A 153 -17.97 -0.59 3.59
C GLN A 153 -18.12 -2.02 4.10
N SER A 154 -18.16 -2.98 3.19
CA SER A 154 -18.18 -4.41 3.54
C SER A 154 -17.86 -5.27 2.30
N PRO A 155 -17.23 -6.45 2.50
CA PRO A 155 -17.04 -7.40 1.39
C PRO A 155 -18.34 -7.82 0.72
N GLU A 156 -19.42 -7.97 1.51
CA GLU A 156 -20.74 -8.40 1.02
C GLU A 156 -21.35 -7.35 0.07
N LYS A 157 -21.22 -6.07 0.38
CA LYS A 157 -21.69 -4.99 -0.50
C LYS A 157 -20.93 -4.97 -1.82
N ALA A 158 -19.61 -5.14 -1.76
CA ALA A 158 -18.80 -5.20 -2.98
C ALA A 158 -19.16 -6.41 -3.84
N GLU A 159 -19.37 -7.57 -3.24
CA GLU A 159 -19.78 -8.78 -3.96
C GLU A 159 -21.14 -8.64 -4.59
N ALA A 160 -22.11 -8.07 -3.87
CA ALA A 160 -23.46 -7.80 -4.39
C ALA A 160 -23.40 -6.84 -5.59
N PHE A 161 -22.60 -5.80 -5.50
CA PHE A 161 -22.39 -4.86 -6.60
C PHE A 161 -21.79 -5.56 -7.83
N ILE A 162 -20.74 -6.36 -7.65
CA ILE A 162 -20.08 -7.09 -8.74
C ILE A 162 -21.07 -8.07 -9.38
N ALA A 163 -21.88 -8.76 -8.60
CA ALA A 163 -22.91 -9.68 -9.10
C ALA A 163 -23.97 -8.96 -9.95
N SER A 164 -24.23 -7.68 -9.71
CA SER A 164 -25.18 -6.87 -10.47
C SER A 164 -24.64 -6.36 -11.80
N LEU A 165 -23.34 -6.46 -12.03
CA LEU A 165 -22.67 -5.91 -13.22
C LEU A 165 -22.89 -6.78 -14.45
N SER A 166 -22.85 -6.13 -15.63
CA SER A 166 -22.78 -6.85 -16.90
C SER A 166 -21.44 -7.59 -17.02
N ALA A 167 -21.37 -8.56 -17.94
CA ALA A 167 -20.14 -9.30 -18.19
C ALA A 167 -18.97 -8.38 -18.57
N SER A 168 -19.25 -7.35 -19.37
CA SER A 168 -18.26 -6.36 -19.80
C SER A 168 -17.77 -5.50 -18.64
N GLN A 169 -18.68 -4.98 -17.81
CA GLN A 169 -18.35 -4.20 -16.62
C GLN A 169 -17.52 -5.04 -15.63
N ARG A 170 -17.92 -6.29 -15.41
CA ARG A 170 -17.24 -7.20 -14.49
C ARG A 170 -15.82 -7.51 -14.94
N ARG A 171 -15.60 -7.71 -16.24
CA ARG A 171 -14.25 -7.92 -16.79
C ARG A 171 -13.34 -6.72 -16.56
N SER A 172 -13.89 -5.51 -16.59
CA SER A 172 -13.10 -4.28 -16.39
C SER A 172 -12.53 -4.14 -14.97
N ILE A 173 -13.09 -4.85 -14.01
CA ILE A 173 -12.65 -4.85 -12.60
C ILE A 173 -12.29 -6.25 -12.11
N ASP A 174 -11.85 -7.12 -13.01
CA ASP A 174 -11.46 -8.48 -12.69
C ASP A 174 -10.38 -8.56 -11.59
N ASP A 175 -9.45 -7.60 -11.59
CA ASP A 175 -8.43 -7.46 -10.54
C ASP A 175 -9.04 -7.22 -9.16
N ILE A 176 -10.08 -6.39 -9.07
CA ILE A 176 -10.79 -6.13 -7.80
C ILE A 176 -11.54 -7.38 -7.35
N GLU A 177 -12.21 -8.06 -8.25
CA GLU A 177 -12.92 -9.30 -7.95
C GLU A 177 -11.98 -10.38 -7.43
N ARG A 178 -10.84 -10.58 -8.08
CA ARG A 178 -9.82 -11.53 -7.62
C ARG A 178 -9.27 -11.15 -6.25
N SER A 179 -9.04 -9.86 -6.02
CA SER A 179 -8.58 -9.38 -4.72
C SER A 179 -9.59 -9.65 -3.60
N LEU A 180 -10.87 -9.46 -3.87
CA LEU A 180 -11.95 -9.78 -2.92
C LEU A 180 -12.04 -11.27 -2.64
N GLN A 181 -11.95 -12.10 -3.67
CA GLN A 181 -11.92 -13.56 -3.49
C GLN A 181 -10.73 -14.00 -2.65
N ASN A 182 -9.55 -13.41 -2.91
CA ASN A 182 -8.36 -13.69 -2.14
C ASN A 182 -8.52 -13.30 -0.67
N ASP A 183 -9.07 -12.13 -0.38
CA ASP A 183 -9.33 -11.67 0.99
C ASP A 183 -10.31 -12.60 1.72
N ARG A 184 -11.35 -13.04 1.05
CA ARG A 184 -12.32 -14.00 1.62
C ARG A 184 -11.66 -15.34 1.93
N LEU A 185 -10.89 -15.87 0.99
CA LEU A 185 -10.14 -17.13 1.21
C LEU A 185 -9.14 -16.97 2.36
N ALA A 186 -8.49 -15.81 2.48
CA ALA A 186 -7.57 -15.52 3.58
C ALA A 186 -8.28 -15.58 4.94
N GLN A 187 -9.47 -14.98 5.04
CA GLN A 187 -10.25 -15.02 6.28
C GLN A 187 -10.69 -16.44 6.63
N GLN A 188 -11.16 -17.19 5.63
CA GLN A 188 -11.55 -18.59 5.82
C GLN A 188 -10.36 -19.47 6.25
N ALA A 189 -9.20 -19.27 5.62
CA ALA A 189 -7.98 -19.98 5.99
C ALA A 189 -7.55 -19.65 7.42
N GLU A 190 -7.59 -18.40 7.81
CA GLU A 190 -7.27 -17.97 9.18
C GLU A 190 -8.19 -18.63 10.22
N ALA A 191 -9.49 -18.69 9.94
CA ALA A 191 -10.44 -19.34 10.81
C ALA A 191 -10.14 -20.84 10.98
N LEU A 192 -9.76 -21.52 9.88
CA LEU A 192 -9.37 -22.93 9.91
C LEU A 192 -8.05 -23.14 10.66
N GLU A 193 -7.08 -22.24 10.48
CA GLU A 193 -5.81 -22.27 11.22
C GLU A 193 -6.06 -22.17 12.73
N LYS A 194 -6.95 -21.27 13.17
CA LYS A 194 -7.32 -21.12 14.57
C LYS A 194 -7.98 -22.37 15.15
N GLN A 195 -8.65 -23.15 14.32
CA GLN A 195 -9.26 -24.43 14.71
C GLN A 195 -8.29 -25.61 14.62
N GLY A 196 -7.05 -25.38 14.20
CA GLY A 196 -6.06 -26.45 13.99
C GLY A 196 -6.33 -27.30 12.76
N LYS A 197 -7.19 -26.86 11.84
CA LYS A 197 -7.52 -27.59 10.60
C LYS A 197 -6.55 -27.23 9.49
N TRP A 198 -5.30 -27.63 9.66
CA TRP A 198 -4.18 -27.19 8.83
C TRP A 198 -4.25 -27.67 7.38
N VAL A 199 -4.70 -28.89 7.15
CA VAL A 199 -4.84 -29.43 5.78
C VAL A 199 -5.87 -28.63 4.99
N GLN A 200 -6.99 -28.30 5.62
CA GLN A 200 -8.04 -27.49 4.99
C GLN A 200 -7.56 -26.05 4.75
N ALA A 201 -6.85 -25.46 5.71
CA ALA A 201 -6.26 -24.13 5.56
C ALA A 201 -5.27 -24.12 4.39
N ALA A 202 -4.40 -25.12 4.28
CA ALA A 202 -3.45 -25.23 3.17
C ALA A 202 -4.15 -25.29 1.81
N ALA A 203 -5.26 -26.00 1.72
CA ALA A 203 -6.04 -26.08 0.48
C ALA A 203 -6.55 -24.70 0.05
N LEU A 204 -7.00 -23.87 1.01
CA LEU A 204 -7.42 -22.48 0.73
C LEU A 204 -6.24 -21.60 0.34
N GLN A 205 -5.08 -21.77 0.95
CA GLN A 205 -3.87 -21.04 0.55
C GLN A 205 -3.46 -21.38 -0.89
N ARG A 206 -3.62 -22.64 -1.33
CA ARG A 206 -3.39 -23.01 -2.72
C ARG A 206 -4.36 -22.32 -3.69
N GLN A 207 -5.63 -22.17 -3.29
CA GLN A 207 -6.60 -21.40 -4.08
C GLN A 207 -6.19 -19.94 -4.19
N ARG A 208 -5.68 -19.36 -3.10
CA ARG A 208 -5.15 -17.98 -3.10
C ARG A 208 -3.97 -17.82 -4.06
N LEU A 209 -3.06 -18.78 -4.07
CA LEU A 209 -1.93 -18.77 -5.01
C LEU A 209 -2.39 -18.83 -6.46
N ALA A 210 -3.45 -19.58 -6.76
CA ALA A 210 -4.01 -19.62 -8.11
C ALA A 210 -4.55 -18.23 -8.54
N LEU A 211 -5.07 -17.44 -7.61
CA LEU A 211 -5.55 -16.07 -7.87
C LEU A 211 -4.39 -15.06 -7.95
N ALA A 212 -3.30 -15.29 -7.24
CA ALA A 212 -2.13 -14.40 -7.18
C ALA A 212 -0.84 -15.21 -7.32
N PRO A 213 -0.56 -15.76 -8.53
CA PRO A 213 0.64 -16.55 -8.76
C PRO A 213 1.90 -15.75 -8.46
N GLY A 214 2.88 -16.38 -7.82
CA GLY A 214 4.14 -15.75 -7.48
C GLY A 214 4.10 -14.88 -6.22
N SER A 215 2.99 -14.84 -5.48
CA SER A 215 2.93 -14.14 -4.20
C SER A 215 3.87 -14.80 -3.18
N VAL A 216 4.85 -14.05 -2.71
CA VAL A 216 5.80 -14.51 -1.70
C VAL A 216 5.07 -14.84 -0.38
N TRP A 217 4.18 -13.98 0.06
CA TRP A 217 3.55 -14.14 1.37
C TRP A 217 2.47 -15.22 1.40
N ILE A 218 1.74 -15.43 0.32
CA ILE A 218 0.80 -16.55 0.23
C ILE A 218 1.58 -17.87 0.21
N THR A 219 2.69 -17.93 -0.52
CA THR A 219 3.58 -19.09 -0.52
C THR A 219 4.10 -19.38 0.90
N TYR A 220 4.52 -18.35 1.61
CA TYR A 220 4.96 -18.46 3.00
C TYR A 220 3.86 -18.99 3.91
N ARG A 221 2.65 -18.45 3.83
CA ARG A 221 1.49 -18.92 4.62
C ARG A 221 1.17 -20.37 4.32
N LEU A 222 1.18 -20.74 3.04
CA LEU A 222 0.97 -22.13 2.62
C LEU A 222 2.04 -23.05 3.24
N SER A 223 3.29 -22.63 3.23
CA SER A 223 4.38 -23.42 3.83
C SER A 223 4.18 -23.63 5.33
N GLN A 224 3.69 -22.62 6.04
CA GLN A 224 3.39 -22.73 7.46
C GLN A 224 2.24 -23.70 7.74
N ASP A 225 1.17 -23.64 6.96
CA ASP A 225 0.04 -24.55 7.10
C ASP A 225 0.42 -25.99 6.77
N LEU A 226 1.23 -26.18 5.73
CA LEU A 226 1.77 -27.50 5.38
C LEU A 226 2.66 -28.06 6.50
N TRP A 227 3.50 -27.24 7.08
CA TRP A 227 4.35 -27.64 8.20
C TRP A 227 3.52 -28.12 9.38
N GLN A 228 2.52 -27.34 9.77
CA GLN A 228 1.62 -27.68 10.88
C GLN A 228 0.79 -28.94 10.58
N ALA A 229 0.47 -29.17 9.31
CA ALA A 229 -0.23 -30.37 8.87
C ALA A 229 0.65 -31.64 8.85
N GLY A 230 1.93 -31.52 9.21
CA GLY A 230 2.89 -32.61 9.16
C GLY A 230 3.49 -32.86 7.78
N GLN A 231 3.20 -32.03 6.80
CA GLN A 231 3.70 -32.15 5.42
C GLN A 231 4.97 -31.30 5.23
N ARG A 232 5.98 -31.56 6.05
CA ARG A 232 7.20 -30.73 6.13
C ARG A 232 8.02 -30.76 4.84
N SER A 233 8.14 -31.91 4.19
CA SER A 233 8.83 -32.01 2.89
C SER A 233 8.22 -31.12 1.83
N GLN A 234 6.90 -31.06 1.78
CA GLN A 234 6.18 -30.19 0.82
C GLN A 234 6.43 -28.73 1.14
N ALA A 235 6.42 -28.35 2.41
CA ALA A 235 6.72 -27.00 2.84
C ALA A 235 8.13 -26.58 2.44
N ASP A 236 9.13 -27.42 2.71
CA ASP A 236 10.53 -27.16 2.34
C ASP A 236 10.71 -27.00 0.83
N THR A 237 10.12 -27.91 0.05
CA THR A 237 10.19 -27.86 -1.41
C THR A 237 9.55 -26.59 -1.95
N LEU A 238 8.40 -26.19 -1.41
CA LEU A 238 7.68 -24.99 -1.81
C LEU A 238 8.54 -23.74 -1.59
N MET A 239 9.13 -23.58 -0.43
CA MET A 239 9.96 -22.42 -0.11
C MET A 239 11.28 -22.42 -0.86
N ARG A 240 11.89 -23.58 -1.06
CA ARG A 240 13.11 -23.73 -1.87
C ARG A 240 12.86 -23.34 -3.32
N ASN A 241 11.73 -23.75 -3.89
CA ASN A 241 11.35 -23.38 -5.25
C ASN A 241 11.11 -21.88 -5.36
N LEU A 242 10.48 -21.26 -4.37
CA LEU A 242 10.32 -19.80 -4.32
C LEU A 242 11.67 -19.08 -4.35
N ALA A 243 12.63 -19.54 -3.57
CA ALA A 243 13.98 -18.98 -3.53
C ALA A 243 14.69 -19.11 -4.88
N GLN A 244 14.52 -20.23 -5.57
CA GLN A 244 15.12 -20.46 -6.89
C GLN A 244 14.47 -19.62 -7.98
N GLN A 245 13.17 -19.36 -7.89
CA GLN A 245 12.44 -18.56 -8.87
C GLN A 245 12.70 -17.05 -8.69
N LYS A 246 12.98 -16.59 -7.48
CA LYS A 246 13.17 -15.18 -7.14
C LYS A 246 14.45 -14.94 -6.35
N PRO A 247 15.63 -15.29 -6.89
CA PRO A 247 16.87 -15.36 -6.09
C PRO A 247 17.34 -14.01 -5.54
N ASN A 248 17.01 -12.89 -6.20
CA ASN A 248 17.46 -11.56 -5.83
C ASN A 248 16.32 -10.67 -5.28
N ASP A 249 15.18 -11.26 -4.94
CA ASP A 249 14.05 -10.54 -4.40
C ASP A 249 14.19 -10.42 -2.87
N PRO A 250 14.33 -9.19 -2.33
CA PRO A 250 14.43 -9.00 -0.89
C PRO A 250 13.24 -9.54 -0.11
N GLU A 251 12.04 -9.49 -0.68
CA GLU A 251 10.83 -10.02 -0.06
C GLU A 251 10.91 -11.54 0.11
N GLN A 252 11.36 -12.23 -0.93
CA GLN A 252 11.60 -13.68 -0.86
C GLN A 252 12.69 -14.01 0.17
N VAL A 253 13.80 -13.27 0.17
CA VAL A 253 14.91 -13.52 1.09
C VAL A 253 14.44 -13.39 2.54
N TYR A 254 13.63 -12.39 2.82
CA TYR A 254 13.04 -12.22 4.15
C TYR A 254 12.09 -13.37 4.51
N ALA A 255 11.16 -13.72 3.63
CA ALA A 255 10.19 -14.78 3.86
C ALA A 255 10.87 -16.15 4.07
N TYR A 256 11.86 -16.48 3.24
CA TYR A 256 12.59 -17.75 3.39
C TYR A 256 13.47 -17.74 4.63
N GLY A 257 14.07 -16.60 4.96
CA GLY A 257 14.78 -16.43 6.22
C GLY A 257 13.89 -16.66 7.44
N LEU A 258 12.70 -16.11 7.45
CA LEU A 258 11.69 -16.35 8.49
C LEU A 258 11.30 -17.84 8.57
N TYR A 259 11.07 -18.45 7.44
CA TYR A 259 10.73 -19.87 7.37
C TYR A 259 11.82 -20.74 8.00
N LEU A 260 13.07 -20.55 7.60
CA LEU A 260 14.20 -21.31 8.12
C LEU A 260 14.41 -21.06 9.63
N SER A 261 14.36 -19.82 10.05
CA SER A 261 14.54 -19.47 11.48
C SER A 261 13.39 -19.98 12.35
N GLY A 262 12.19 -20.01 11.81
CA GLY A 262 11.02 -20.55 12.51
C GLY A 262 11.05 -22.07 12.70
N HIS A 263 11.97 -22.75 12.03
CA HIS A 263 12.13 -24.21 12.09
C HIS A 263 13.54 -24.60 12.55
N ASP A 264 14.13 -23.81 13.44
CA ASP A 264 15.43 -24.06 14.08
C ASP A 264 16.62 -24.19 13.12
N GLN A 265 16.53 -23.47 11.98
CA GLN A 265 17.60 -23.45 10.97
C GLN A 265 18.19 -22.04 10.84
N ASP A 266 18.59 -21.46 11.96
CA ASP A 266 19.10 -20.07 12.01
C ASP A 266 20.36 -19.87 11.16
N ARG A 267 21.26 -20.84 11.14
CA ARG A 267 22.47 -20.78 10.30
C ARG A 267 22.14 -20.76 8.83
N ALA A 268 21.21 -21.61 8.41
CA ALA A 268 20.74 -21.65 7.04
C ALA A 268 20.01 -20.35 6.66
N ALA A 269 19.25 -19.78 7.59
CA ALA A 269 18.59 -18.49 7.40
C ALA A 269 19.60 -17.38 7.15
N LEU A 270 20.64 -17.27 8.00
CA LEU A 270 21.70 -16.26 7.82
C LEU A 270 22.49 -16.47 6.53
N ALA A 271 22.81 -17.71 6.17
CA ALA A 271 23.48 -18.03 4.91
C ALA A 271 22.66 -17.59 3.70
N HIS A 272 21.35 -17.86 3.73
CA HIS A 272 20.44 -17.44 2.67
C HIS A 272 20.35 -15.92 2.55
N ILE A 273 20.20 -15.22 3.66
CA ILE A 273 20.17 -13.76 3.70
C ILE A 273 21.47 -13.16 3.18
N ASN A 274 22.63 -13.73 3.54
CA ASN A 274 23.93 -13.26 3.09
C ASN A 274 24.16 -13.47 1.58
N SER A 275 23.35 -14.27 0.90
CA SER A 275 23.39 -14.39 -0.55
C SER A 275 22.89 -13.12 -1.26
N LEU A 276 22.13 -12.27 -0.54
CA LEU A 276 21.66 -10.99 -1.03
C LEU A 276 22.65 -9.88 -0.60
N PRO A 277 23.14 -9.02 -1.52
CA PRO A 277 24.02 -7.92 -1.16
C PRO A 277 23.42 -7.02 -0.07
N ARG A 278 24.22 -6.59 0.89
CA ARG A 278 23.78 -5.75 2.01
C ARG A 278 23.05 -4.47 1.57
N ALA A 279 23.47 -3.89 0.47
CA ALA A 279 22.85 -2.69 -0.07
C ALA A 279 21.38 -2.90 -0.46
N GLN A 280 20.97 -4.15 -0.68
CA GLN A 280 19.60 -4.51 -1.04
C GLN A 280 18.76 -4.99 0.17
N TRP A 281 19.34 -5.03 1.37
CA TRP A 281 18.59 -5.45 2.55
C TRP A 281 17.53 -4.40 2.93
N SER A 282 16.32 -4.88 3.15
CA SER A 282 15.25 -4.08 3.74
C SER A 282 15.48 -3.94 5.25
N SER A 283 14.75 -3.02 5.88
CA SER A 283 14.77 -2.89 7.34
C SER A 283 14.32 -4.18 8.03
N ASN A 284 13.35 -4.89 7.46
CA ASN A 284 12.89 -6.18 7.97
C ASN A 284 13.98 -7.24 7.96
N ILE A 285 14.76 -7.31 6.88
CA ILE A 285 15.90 -8.22 6.79
C ILE A 285 16.94 -7.87 7.84
N GLN A 286 17.26 -6.59 8.00
CA GLN A 286 18.24 -6.15 9.00
C GLN A 286 17.79 -6.51 10.41
N GLU A 287 16.52 -6.29 10.74
CA GLU A 287 15.97 -6.66 12.05
C GLU A 287 16.04 -8.17 12.28
N LEU A 288 15.72 -8.98 11.26
CA LEU A 288 15.82 -10.43 11.35
C LEU A 288 17.26 -10.88 11.60
N VAL A 289 18.22 -10.33 10.86
CA VAL A 289 19.65 -10.62 11.05
C VAL A 289 20.10 -10.27 12.46
N ASN A 290 19.74 -9.10 12.96
CA ASN A 290 20.08 -8.66 14.31
C ASN A 290 19.53 -9.64 15.35
N ARG A 291 18.28 -10.06 15.20
CA ARG A 291 17.66 -11.05 16.10
C ARG A 291 18.38 -12.39 16.06
N LEU A 292 18.67 -12.91 14.86
CA LEU A 292 19.33 -14.20 14.70
C LEU A 292 20.75 -14.19 15.27
N GLN A 293 21.49 -13.10 15.07
CA GLN A 293 22.83 -12.94 15.63
C GLN A 293 22.79 -12.84 17.15
N SER A 294 21.82 -12.09 17.70
CA SER A 294 21.62 -12.01 19.15
C SER A 294 21.26 -13.37 19.76
N ASP A 295 20.43 -14.14 19.11
CA ASP A 295 20.04 -15.49 19.54
C ASP A 295 21.26 -16.43 19.59
N GLN A 296 22.13 -16.36 18.58
CA GLN A 296 23.38 -17.15 18.57
C GLN A 296 24.31 -16.78 19.71
N VAL A 297 24.45 -15.48 19.97
CA VAL A 297 25.27 -14.99 21.09
C VAL A 297 24.71 -15.46 22.43
N LEU A 298 23.39 -15.35 22.62
CA LEU A 298 22.70 -15.81 23.82
C LEU A 298 22.86 -17.32 24.02
N GLU A 299 22.72 -18.10 22.98
CA GLU A 299 22.94 -19.56 23.05
C GLU A 299 24.35 -19.91 23.44
N THR A 300 25.35 -19.25 22.84
CA THR A 300 26.76 -19.45 23.17
C THR A 300 27.05 -19.02 24.59
N ALA A 301 26.52 -17.89 25.03
CA ALA A 301 26.70 -17.40 26.40
C ALA A 301 26.05 -18.35 27.41
N ASN A 302 24.88 -18.89 27.14
CA ASN A 302 24.23 -19.89 28.01
C ASN A 302 25.10 -21.15 28.16
N ARG A 303 25.69 -21.64 27.07
CA ARG A 303 26.59 -22.80 27.13
C ARG A 303 27.84 -22.52 27.97
N LEU A 304 28.42 -21.32 27.83
CA LEU A 304 29.56 -20.92 28.65
C LEU A 304 29.20 -20.88 30.14
N ARG A 305 28.05 -20.33 30.46
CA ARG A 305 27.54 -20.30 31.83
C ARG A 305 27.34 -21.70 32.41
N GLU A 306 26.73 -22.60 31.65
CA GLU A 306 26.52 -23.99 32.04
C GLU A 306 27.84 -24.72 32.27
N SER A 307 28.92 -24.33 31.58
CA SER A 307 30.25 -24.85 31.75
C SER A 307 30.99 -24.25 32.96
N GLY A 308 30.33 -23.39 33.73
CA GLY A 308 30.96 -22.72 34.87
C GLY A 308 31.72 -21.44 34.54
N LYS A 309 31.59 -20.93 33.31
CA LYS A 309 32.29 -19.73 32.83
C LYS A 309 31.35 -18.53 32.75
N GLU A 310 30.65 -18.24 33.86
CA GLU A 310 29.63 -17.16 33.90
C GLU A 310 30.21 -15.78 33.60
N ALA A 311 31.42 -15.46 34.11
CA ALA A 311 32.05 -14.16 33.85
C ALA A 311 32.36 -13.95 32.38
N GLU A 312 32.83 -15.00 31.68
CA GLU A 312 33.05 -14.95 30.22
C GLU A 312 31.76 -14.80 29.46
N ALA A 313 30.70 -15.50 29.89
CA ALA A 313 29.37 -15.41 29.29
C ALA A 313 28.78 -13.99 29.39
N GLU A 314 28.87 -13.39 30.58
CA GLU A 314 28.44 -12.01 30.81
C GLU A 314 29.22 -11.00 29.98
N ALA A 315 30.53 -11.15 29.89
CA ALA A 315 31.41 -10.29 29.09
C ALA A 315 31.00 -10.36 27.60
N MET A 316 30.69 -11.56 27.10
CA MET A 316 30.20 -11.75 25.74
C MET A 316 28.89 -11.01 25.49
N LEU A 317 27.92 -11.09 26.40
CA LEU A 317 26.65 -10.40 26.29
C LEU A 317 26.80 -8.88 26.35
N ARG A 318 27.69 -8.37 27.18
CA ARG A 318 27.94 -6.93 27.32
C ARG A 318 28.60 -6.29 26.10
N GLN A 319 29.31 -7.08 25.28
CA GLN A 319 29.89 -6.62 24.02
C GLN A 319 28.85 -6.41 22.93
N GLN A 320 27.64 -6.93 23.09
CA GLN A 320 26.56 -6.79 22.09
C GLN A 320 25.87 -5.44 22.23
N PRO A 321 25.22 -4.95 21.16
CA PRO A 321 24.35 -3.79 21.26
C PRO A 321 23.29 -4.01 22.34
N PRO A 322 22.95 -2.98 23.14
CA PRO A 322 21.95 -3.11 24.19
C PRO A 322 20.60 -3.60 23.62
N SER A 323 20.05 -4.63 24.24
CA SER A 323 18.73 -5.15 23.89
C SER A 323 18.00 -5.59 25.15
N THR A 324 16.67 -5.59 25.07
CA THR A 324 15.81 -6.05 26.18
C THR A 324 16.12 -7.50 26.55
N ARG A 325 16.29 -8.38 25.57
CA ARG A 325 16.59 -9.80 25.82
C ARG A 325 17.90 -10.01 26.54
N ILE A 326 18.94 -9.29 26.14
CA ILE A 326 20.25 -9.38 26.76
C ILE A 326 20.18 -8.87 28.20
N ASP A 327 19.58 -7.70 28.42
CA ASP A 327 19.42 -7.13 29.75
C ASP A 327 18.59 -8.01 30.68
N LEU A 328 17.48 -8.59 30.21
CA LEU A 328 16.69 -9.53 30.99
C LEU A 328 17.48 -10.79 31.34
N THR A 329 18.30 -11.29 30.42
CA THR A 329 19.18 -12.45 30.68
C THR A 329 20.22 -12.13 31.73
N LEU A 330 20.89 -10.98 31.62
CA LEU A 330 21.88 -10.53 32.61
C LEU A 330 21.24 -10.33 33.99
N ALA A 331 20.03 -9.76 34.01
CA ALA A 331 19.29 -9.55 35.26
C ALA A 331 18.91 -10.87 35.92
N ASP A 332 18.41 -11.84 35.14
CA ASP A 332 18.08 -13.16 35.65
C ASP A 332 19.29 -13.89 36.25
N TRP A 333 20.42 -13.87 35.54
CA TRP A 333 21.68 -14.46 36.05
C TRP A 333 22.14 -13.79 37.32
N ALA A 334 22.09 -12.45 37.38
CA ALA A 334 22.46 -11.70 38.60
C ALA A 334 21.54 -12.05 39.77
N GLN A 335 20.24 -12.16 39.51
CA GLN A 335 19.25 -12.53 40.53
C GLN A 335 19.50 -13.96 41.06
N GLN A 336 19.82 -14.90 40.17
CA GLN A 336 20.13 -16.28 40.58
C GLN A 336 21.38 -16.39 41.47
N ARG A 337 22.36 -15.56 41.22
CA ARG A 337 23.57 -15.51 42.11
C ARG A 337 23.40 -14.55 43.28
N ARG A 338 22.21 -13.98 43.47
CA ARG A 338 21.87 -13.03 44.53
C ARG A 338 22.65 -11.71 44.48
N ASP A 339 23.08 -11.31 43.31
CA ASP A 339 23.62 -9.97 43.05
C ASP A 339 22.48 -9.02 42.69
N TYR A 340 21.79 -8.56 43.70
CA TYR A 340 20.57 -7.75 43.50
C TYR A 340 20.88 -6.35 42.98
N THR A 341 22.06 -5.81 43.24
CA THR A 341 22.49 -4.53 42.67
C THR A 341 22.63 -4.61 41.16
N ALA A 342 23.29 -5.65 40.62
CA ALA A 342 23.44 -5.88 39.20
C ALA A 342 22.10 -6.21 38.56
N ALA A 343 21.26 -7.01 39.22
CA ALA A 343 19.91 -7.35 38.72
C ALA A 343 19.05 -6.09 38.57
N ARG A 344 19.04 -5.23 39.59
CA ARG A 344 18.32 -3.96 39.58
C ARG A 344 18.76 -3.08 38.42
N ALA A 345 20.05 -2.91 38.20
CA ALA A 345 20.60 -2.09 37.12
C ALA A 345 20.15 -2.59 35.76
N ALA A 346 20.19 -3.89 35.54
CA ALA A 346 19.77 -4.49 34.29
C ALA A 346 18.27 -4.33 34.03
N TYR A 347 17.43 -4.55 35.02
CA TYR A 347 15.97 -4.31 34.89
C TYR A 347 15.65 -2.83 34.65
N GLN A 348 16.36 -1.92 35.31
CA GLN A 348 16.17 -0.48 35.08
C GLN A 348 16.56 -0.07 33.66
N ASN A 349 17.58 -0.67 33.06
CA ASN A 349 17.93 -0.45 31.67
C ASN A 349 16.80 -0.85 30.73
N VAL A 350 16.13 -1.97 31.00
CA VAL A 350 14.94 -2.38 30.22
C VAL A 350 13.84 -1.34 30.35
N LEU A 351 13.54 -0.88 31.55
CA LEU A 351 12.46 0.09 31.80
C LEU A 351 12.74 1.46 31.23
N THR A 352 14.02 1.83 31.03
CA THR A 352 14.38 3.07 30.33
C THR A 352 13.92 3.04 28.87
N ARG A 353 14.01 1.89 28.22
CA ARG A 353 13.57 1.68 26.83
C ARG A 353 12.10 1.33 26.73
N GLU A 354 11.61 0.50 27.65
CA GLU A 354 10.26 -0.05 27.66
C GLU A 354 9.64 0.11 29.06
N PRO A 355 9.08 1.29 29.38
CA PRO A 355 8.60 1.60 30.74
C PRO A 355 7.53 0.67 31.29
N THR A 356 6.82 -0.04 30.40
CA THR A 356 5.73 -0.96 30.79
C THR A 356 6.08 -2.43 30.59
N ASN A 357 7.37 -2.75 30.41
CA ASN A 357 7.80 -4.14 30.26
C ASN A 357 7.49 -4.94 31.52
N ALA A 358 6.57 -5.92 31.40
CA ALA A 358 6.09 -6.71 32.52
C ALA A 358 7.19 -7.53 33.18
N ASP A 359 8.09 -8.14 32.41
CA ASP A 359 9.18 -8.96 32.94
C ASP A 359 10.14 -8.14 33.78
N ALA A 360 10.47 -6.93 33.35
CA ALA A 360 11.32 -6.03 34.10
C ALA A 360 10.66 -5.52 35.39
N ILE A 361 9.37 -5.18 35.32
CA ILE A 361 8.61 -4.74 36.49
C ILE A 361 8.51 -5.86 37.52
N LEU A 362 8.18 -7.08 37.09
CA LEU A 362 8.10 -8.24 37.99
C LEU A 362 9.47 -8.59 38.55
N GLY A 363 10.52 -8.53 37.75
CA GLY A 363 11.90 -8.77 38.21
C GLY A 363 12.35 -7.77 39.27
N LEU A 364 12.09 -6.48 39.08
CA LEU A 364 12.37 -5.45 40.10
C LEU A 364 11.55 -5.66 41.36
N THR A 365 10.29 -6.07 41.23
CA THR A 365 9.45 -6.39 42.38
C THR A 365 10.06 -7.51 43.21
N GLU A 366 10.53 -8.58 42.57
CA GLU A 366 11.19 -9.70 43.22
C GLU A 366 12.50 -9.26 43.91
N VAL A 367 13.27 -8.40 43.25
CA VAL A 367 14.50 -7.84 43.83
C VAL A 367 14.18 -6.99 45.05
N ASP A 368 13.16 -6.16 45.00
CA ASP A 368 12.73 -5.33 46.13
C ASP A 368 12.26 -6.16 47.31
N ILE A 369 11.50 -7.23 47.06
CA ILE A 369 11.08 -8.18 48.09
C ILE A 369 12.27 -8.84 48.75
N ALA A 370 13.24 -9.30 47.96
CA ALA A 370 14.46 -9.94 48.46
C ALA A 370 15.29 -8.98 49.31
N ALA A 371 15.26 -7.69 49.00
CA ALA A 371 15.93 -6.64 49.76
C ALA A 371 15.12 -6.19 50.99
N GLY A 372 13.93 -6.69 51.18
CA GLY A 372 13.05 -6.31 52.31
C GLY A 372 12.28 -5.01 52.11
N ASP A 373 12.33 -4.42 50.93
CA ASP A 373 11.65 -3.17 50.62
C ASP A 373 10.27 -3.43 50.02
N LYS A 374 9.29 -3.68 50.88
CA LYS A 374 7.89 -3.96 50.46
C LYS A 374 7.23 -2.75 49.84
N ALA A 375 7.57 -1.54 50.25
CA ALA A 375 7.00 -0.33 49.70
C ALA A 375 7.42 -0.12 48.20
N ALA A 376 8.72 -0.32 47.93
CA ALA A 376 9.23 -0.28 46.55
C ALA A 376 8.62 -1.37 45.69
N ALA A 377 8.44 -2.59 46.20
CA ALA A 377 7.78 -3.69 45.49
C ALA A 377 6.35 -3.34 45.08
N ARG A 378 5.57 -2.75 45.99
CA ARG A 378 4.20 -2.29 45.69
C ARG A 378 4.19 -1.19 44.63
N SER A 379 5.14 -0.26 44.71
CA SER A 379 5.28 0.82 43.72
C SER A 379 5.59 0.28 42.33
N GLN A 380 6.40 -0.77 42.21
CA GLN A 380 6.69 -1.42 40.93
C GLN A 380 5.46 -2.12 40.36
N LEU A 381 4.74 -2.87 41.20
CA LEU A 381 3.53 -3.60 40.76
C LEU A 381 2.44 -2.65 40.23
N ALA A 382 2.33 -1.46 40.78
CA ALA A 382 1.39 -0.45 40.32
C ALA A 382 1.67 0.03 38.88
N LYS A 383 2.86 -0.20 38.35
CA LYS A 383 3.26 0.18 36.98
C LYS A 383 2.89 -0.86 35.93
N LEU A 384 2.42 -2.04 36.35
CA LEU A 384 1.98 -3.06 35.40
C LEU A 384 0.78 -2.55 34.59
N PRO A 385 0.78 -2.77 33.26
CA PRO A 385 -0.36 -2.38 32.45
C PRO A 385 -1.60 -3.17 32.82
N ALA A 386 -2.78 -2.52 32.78
CA ALA A 386 -4.05 -3.19 32.94
C ALA A 386 -4.25 -4.15 31.76
N THR A 387 -4.57 -5.45 32.06
CA THR A 387 -4.87 -6.45 31.03
C THR A 387 -6.31 -6.30 30.54
#